data_6fe88f27125cad6d4fc54ed94565902e
#
_entry.id   6fe88f27125cad6d4fc54ed94565902e
#
_cell.length_a   1.000
_cell.length_b   1.000
_cell.length_c   1.000
_cell.angle_alpha   90.00
_cell.angle_beta   90.00
_cell.angle_gamma   90.00
#
_symmetry.space_group_name_H-M   'P 1'
#
loop_
_entity.id
_entity.type
_entity.pdbx_description
1 polymer ?
#
loop_
_entity_poly.entity_id
_entity_poly.type
_entity_poly.pdbx_seq_one_letter_code
_entity_poly.pdbx_strand_id
1 'polypeptide(L)'
;LSNFTDFNVLERDPRVHLFYTNNTDELAKADIIILPGSKSTLADLYELRRNGVAQAVIRAHREGTAVLGICGGYQLMGQEVLDPDHVEGEIERLPGLGLLPVSTRMTGEKVTRQVNFQLLESCRTVVPQGNSSPSNFNNQPSASHFQLKGYEIHMGSTVPVEGASASPLNRLESGQCDGYIVDRTC
;
A
#
# COMPACT_ATOMS: atom_id res chain seq x y z
N LEU A 1 -10.82 0.96 8.98
CA LEU A 1 -10.84 -0.22 8.09
C LEU A 1 -12.11 -0.24 7.27
N SER A 2 -11.98 -0.25 5.95
CA SER A 2 -13.13 -0.32 5.05
C SER A 2 -13.57 -1.75 4.74
N ASN A 3 -12.69 -2.74 4.83
CA ASN A 3 -13.01 -4.13 4.51
C ASN A 3 -12.14 -5.11 5.31
N PHE A 4 -12.70 -5.72 6.36
CA PHE A 4 -11.99 -6.70 7.20
C PHE A 4 -11.76 -8.04 6.50
N THR A 5 -12.61 -8.40 5.55
CA THR A 5 -12.55 -9.71 4.88
C THR A 5 -11.32 -9.87 3.99
N ASP A 6 -10.68 -8.78 3.60
CA ASP A 6 -9.47 -8.81 2.76
C ASP A 6 -8.30 -9.51 3.46
N PHE A 7 -8.33 -9.58 4.79
CA PHE A 7 -7.27 -10.17 5.60
C PHE A 7 -7.54 -11.59 6.07
N ASN A 8 -8.72 -12.16 5.77
CA ASN A 8 -9.09 -13.52 6.18
C ASN A 8 -8.09 -14.60 5.72
N VAL A 9 -7.42 -14.38 4.59
CA VAL A 9 -6.40 -15.31 4.08
C VAL A 9 -5.18 -15.30 4.99
N LEU A 10 -4.76 -14.14 5.47
CA LEU A 10 -3.65 -13.99 6.41
C LEU A 10 -3.98 -14.56 7.79
N GLU A 11 -5.21 -14.35 8.28
CA GLU A 11 -5.67 -14.89 9.57
C GLU A 11 -5.68 -16.43 9.60
N ARG A 12 -5.88 -17.06 8.45
CA ARG A 12 -5.94 -18.53 8.32
C ARG A 12 -4.59 -19.18 8.10
N ASP A 13 -3.55 -18.42 7.78
CA ASP A 13 -2.21 -18.96 7.58
C ASP A 13 -1.51 -19.16 8.94
N PRO A 14 -1.17 -20.37 9.33
CA PRO A 14 -0.55 -20.66 10.63
C PRO A 14 0.84 -20.04 10.80
N ARG A 15 1.44 -19.52 9.75
CA ARG A 15 2.73 -18.83 9.78
C ARG A 15 2.58 -17.34 10.07
N VAL A 16 1.34 -16.80 10.05
CA VAL A 16 1.06 -15.38 10.19
C VAL A 16 0.38 -15.12 11.53
N HIS A 17 0.89 -14.17 12.27
CA HIS A 17 0.21 -13.61 13.42
C HIS A 17 -0.33 -12.23 13.04
N LEU A 18 -1.57 -12.20 12.56
CA LEU A 18 -2.26 -10.96 12.21
C LEU A 18 -2.93 -10.35 13.44
N PHE A 19 -2.69 -9.06 13.67
CA PHE A 19 -3.38 -8.31 14.72
C PHE A 19 -3.66 -6.87 14.25
N TYR A 20 -4.68 -6.25 14.82
CA TYR A 20 -5.08 -4.88 14.50
C TYR A 20 -4.74 -3.98 15.68
N THR A 21 -3.99 -2.91 15.43
CA THR A 21 -3.52 -2.06 16.51
C THR A 21 -3.33 -0.60 16.07
N ASN A 22 -3.47 0.31 17.04
CA ASN A 22 -3.01 1.69 16.97
C ASN A 22 -1.92 1.95 18.03
N ASN A 23 -1.45 0.91 18.71
CA ASN A 23 -0.39 1.01 19.71
C ASN A 23 0.96 1.08 19.02
N THR A 24 1.69 2.17 19.24
CA THR A 24 2.99 2.43 18.61
C THR A 24 4.07 1.42 19.02
N ASP A 25 3.99 0.83 20.22
CA ASP A 25 4.94 -0.16 20.70
C ASP A 25 4.73 -1.55 20.05
N GLU A 26 3.48 -1.83 19.66
CA GLU A 26 3.16 -3.05 18.89
C GLU A 26 3.58 -2.91 17.43
N LEU A 27 3.38 -1.73 16.84
CA LEU A 27 3.83 -1.43 15.46
C LEU A 27 5.33 -1.60 15.31
N ALA A 28 6.12 -1.24 16.32
CA ALA A 28 7.57 -1.40 16.31
C ALA A 28 8.05 -2.87 16.31
N LYS A 29 7.17 -3.83 16.61
CA LYS A 29 7.48 -5.26 16.65
C LYS A 29 7.01 -6.02 15.43
N ALA A 30 6.28 -5.35 14.52
CA ALA A 30 5.73 -5.98 13.34
C ALA A 30 6.81 -6.22 12.28
N ASP A 31 6.80 -7.37 11.64
CA ASP A 31 7.62 -7.67 10.47
C ASP A 31 7.10 -6.93 9.23
N ILE A 32 5.77 -6.79 9.15
CA ILE A 32 5.06 -6.10 8.08
C ILE A 32 3.95 -5.25 8.69
N ILE A 33 3.85 -4.00 8.27
CA ILE A 33 2.74 -3.11 8.60
C ILE A 33 1.84 -2.98 7.37
N ILE A 34 0.54 -3.24 7.54
CA ILE A 34 -0.44 -3.06 6.48
C ILE A 34 -1.31 -1.84 6.81
N LEU A 35 -1.30 -0.85 5.92
CA LEU A 35 -2.21 0.28 5.95
C LEU A 35 -3.43 -0.07 5.10
N PRO A 36 -4.58 -0.31 5.71
CA PRO A 36 -5.77 -0.81 5.02
C PRO A 36 -6.47 0.30 4.24
N GLY A 37 -7.47 -0.11 3.46
CA GLY A 37 -8.37 0.82 2.79
C GLY A 37 -9.11 1.74 3.75
N SER A 38 -9.32 2.98 3.33
CA SER A 38 -10.02 4.03 4.06
C SER A 38 -11.30 4.45 3.34
N LYS A 39 -12.26 4.99 4.08
CA LYS A 39 -13.46 5.66 3.53
C LYS A 39 -13.30 7.16 3.44
N SER A 40 -12.36 7.73 4.18
CA SER A 40 -11.99 9.13 4.17
C SER A 40 -10.49 9.25 4.41
N THR A 41 -9.75 9.28 3.31
CA THR A 41 -8.29 9.18 3.30
C THR A 41 -7.64 10.34 4.06
N LEU A 42 -8.09 11.57 3.82
CA LEU A 42 -7.54 12.74 4.50
C LEU A 42 -7.87 12.77 5.99
N ALA A 43 -9.09 12.40 6.38
CA ALA A 43 -9.46 12.36 7.79
C ALA A 43 -8.66 11.29 8.55
N ASP A 44 -8.49 10.09 7.96
CA ASP A 44 -7.68 9.04 8.56
C ASP A 44 -6.20 9.44 8.64
N LEU A 45 -5.66 10.12 7.62
CA LEU A 45 -4.29 10.63 7.65
C LEU A 45 -4.09 11.67 8.77
N TYR A 46 -5.06 12.57 8.93
CA TYR A 46 -5.05 13.56 10.01
C TYR A 46 -5.00 12.87 11.38
N GLU A 47 -5.87 11.87 11.61
CA GLU A 47 -5.91 11.12 12.87
C GLU A 47 -4.64 10.31 13.12
N LEU A 48 -4.08 9.64 12.11
CA LEU A 48 -2.82 8.90 12.23
C LEU A 48 -1.66 9.83 12.62
N ARG A 49 -1.68 11.07 12.12
CA ARG A 49 -0.67 12.07 12.50
C ARG A 49 -0.88 12.59 13.91
N ARG A 50 -2.14 12.85 14.29
CA ARG A 50 -2.51 13.40 15.60
C ARG A 50 -2.20 12.43 16.75
N ASN A 51 -2.42 11.13 16.54
CA ASN A 51 -2.23 10.10 17.56
C ASN A 51 -0.82 9.48 17.56
N GLY A 52 0.09 9.92 16.68
CA GLY A 52 1.48 9.46 16.63
C GLY A 52 1.70 8.18 15.83
N VAL A 53 0.65 7.52 15.33
CA VAL A 53 0.76 6.28 14.54
C VAL A 53 1.54 6.53 13.24
N ALA A 54 1.29 7.66 12.56
CA ALA A 54 2.04 8.02 11.35
C ALA A 54 3.56 8.01 11.57
N GLN A 55 4.02 8.62 12.68
CA GLN A 55 5.44 8.66 13.03
C GLN A 55 5.99 7.28 13.40
N ALA A 56 5.17 6.45 14.06
CA ALA A 56 5.56 5.08 14.40
C ALA A 56 5.75 4.23 13.13
N VAL A 57 4.84 4.33 12.15
CA VAL A 57 4.96 3.64 10.85
C VAL A 57 6.22 4.09 10.11
N ILE A 58 6.46 5.40 10.00
CA ILE A 58 7.66 5.95 9.35
C ILE A 58 8.94 5.48 10.03
N ARG A 59 8.96 5.42 11.37
CA ARG A 59 10.10 4.93 12.14
C ARG A 59 10.33 3.45 11.90
N ALA A 60 9.30 2.61 12.04
CA ALA A 60 9.38 1.18 11.79
C ALA A 60 9.91 0.87 10.37
N HIS A 61 9.42 1.61 9.36
CA HIS A 61 9.94 1.49 8.01
C HIS A 61 11.43 1.80 7.90
N ARG A 62 11.90 2.88 8.52
CA ARG A 62 13.34 3.24 8.55
C ARG A 62 14.18 2.19 9.26
N GLU A 63 13.63 1.49 10.23
CA GLU A 63 14.26 0.39 10.96
C GLU A 63 14.19 -0.95 10.21
N GLY A 64 13.53 -0.98 9.04
CA GLY A 64 13.53 -2.10 8.11
C GLY A 64 12.22 -2.88 8.02
N THR A 65 11.16 -2.47 8.73
CA THR A 65 9.82 -3.06 8.61
C THR A 65 9.25 -2.77 7.21
N ALA A 66 8.71 -3.79 6.56
CA ALA A 66 8.00 -3.61 5.30
C ALA A 66 6.64 -2.92 5.52
N VAL A 67 6.25 -2.02 4.62
CA VAL A 67 4.95 -1.35 4.67
C VAL A 67 4.19 -1.58 3.38
N LEU A 68 2.96 -2.08 3.51
CA LEU A 68 2.03 -2.32 2.43
C LEU A 68 0.81 -1.42 2.58
N GLY A 69 0.47 -0.66 1.55
CA GLY A 69 -0.76 0.14 1.49
C GLY A 69 -1.80 -0.46 0.56
N ILE A 70 -3.05 -0.44 0.96
CA ILE A 70 -4.17 -0.92 0.14
C ILE A 70 -5.18 0.23 -0.03
N CYS A 71 -5.51 0.59 -1.29
CA CYS A 71 -6.48 1.63 -1.62
C CYS A 71 -6.15 2.96 -0.90
N GLY A 72 -6.99 3.45 0.01
CA GLY A 72 -6.71 4.64 0.83
C GLY A 72 -5.39 4.53 1.60
N GLY A 73 -5.07 3.36 2.17
CA GLY A 73 -3.78 3.12 2.82
C GLY A 73 -2.57 3.32 1.90
N TYR A 74 -2.67 2.90 0.65
CA TYR A 74 -1.66 3.18 -0.38
C TYR A 74 -1.54 4.68 -0.67
N GLN A 75 -2.68 5.37 -0.79
CA GLN A 75 -2.70 6.82 -1.02
C GLN A 75 -2.05 7.61 0.12
N LEU A 76 -2.23 7.17 1.38
CA LEU A 76 -1.58 7.76 2.55
C LEU A 76 -0.06 7.70 2.50
N MET A 77 0.51 6.68 1.85
CA MET A 77 1.96 6.44 1.81
C MET A 77 2.70 7.43 0.92
N GLY A 78 2.01 8.16 0.06
CA GLY A 78 2.57 9.15 -0.84
C GLY A 78 3.21 10.35 -0.16
N GLN A 79 3.68 11.29 -0.96
CA GLN A 79 4.22 12.57 -0.50
C GLN A 79 3.12 13.51 0.00
N GLU A 80 1.97 13.47 -0.68
CA GLU A 80 0.81 14.29 -0.34
C GLU A 80 -0.50 13.66 -0.84
N VAL A 81 -1.57 14.06 -0.17
CA VAL A 81 -2.96 13.80 -0.60
C VAL A 81 -3.67 15.15 -0.75
N LEU A 82 -4.28 15.36 -1.90
CA LEU A 82 -4.96 16.60 -2.30
C LEU A 82 -6.45 16.32 -2.50
N ASP A 83 -7.30 17.16 -1.92
CA ASP A 83 -8.77 17.16 -2.15
C ASP A 83 -9.28 18.59 -2.39
N PRO A 84 -8.86 19.25 -3.47
CA PRO A 84 -9.23 20.63 -3.75
C PRO A 84 -10.72 20.81 -4.07
N ASP A 85 -11.41 19.73 -4.39
CA ASP A 85 -12.82 19.72 -4.76
C ASP A 85 -13.72 19.26 -3.59
N HIS A 86 -13.12 19.07 -2.39
CA HIS A 86 -13.82 18.66 -1.15
C HIS A 86 -14.65 17.37 -1.31
N VAL A 87 -14.10 16.38 -2.01
CA VAL A 87 -14.77 15.10 -2.30
C VAL A 87 -14.95 14.26 -1.04
N GLU A 88 -13.96 14.29 -0.13
CA GLU A 88 -13.98 13.52 1.11
C GLU A 88 -14.26 14.38 2.36
N GLY A 89 -14.17 15.70 2.30
CA GLY A 89 -14.40 16.58 3.45
C GLY A 89 -13.75 17.96 3.34
N GLU A 90 -13.54 18.61 4.49
CA GLU A 90 -13.08 20.01 4.54
C GLU A 90 -11.55 20.17 4.36
N ILE A 91 -10.80 19.10 4.41
CA ILE A 91 -9.33 19.14 4.34
C ILE A 91 -8.90 19.10 2.89
N GLU A 92 -8.40 20.21 2.36
CA GLU A 92 -7.96 20.32 0.96
C GLU A 92 -6.63 19.63 0.68
N ARG A 93 -5.74 19.54 1.67
CA ARG A 93 -4.39 19.00 1.49
C ARG A 93 -3.78 18.55 2.80
N LEU A 94 -3.11 17.39 2.77
CA LEU A 94 -2.21 16.95 3.82
C LEU A 94 -0.93 16.33 3.23
N PRO A 95 0.22 16.51 3.89
CA PRO A 95 1.41 15.72 3.55
C PRO A 95 1.14 14.25 3.89
N GLY A 96 1.44 13.35 2.99
CA GLY A 96 1.38 11.90 3.20
C GLY A 96 2.46 11.40 4.16
N LEU A 97 2.66 10.09 4.24
CA LEU A 97 3.70 9.50 5.07
C LEU A 97 5.10 9.65 4.46
N GLY A 98 5.20 9.95 3.17
CA GLY A 98 6.46 10.14 2.45
C GLY A 98 7.23 8.82 2.22
N LEU A 99 6.54 7.68 2.25
CA LEU A 99 7.12 6.35 2.05
C LEU A 99 7.23 6.00 0.56
N LEU A 100 6.33 6.54 -0.26
CA LEU A 100 6.33 6.38 -1.71
C LEU A 100 6.47 7.75 -2.40
N PRO A 101 7.18 7.85 -3.51
CA PRO A 101 7.32 9.08 -4.29
C PRO A 101 6.13 9.27 -5.23
N VAL A 102 4.94 9.26 -4.69
CA VAL A 102 3.68 9.47 -5.41
C VAL A 102 2.88 10.59 -4.77
N SER A 103 2.01 11.23 -5.55
CA SER A 103 1.04 12.20 -5.07
C SER A 103 -0.36 11.73 -5.47
N THR A 104 -1.31 11.89 -4.58
CA THR A 104 -2.72 11.53 -4.81
C THR A 104 -3.58 12.78 -4.87
N ARG A 105 -4.42 12.87 -5.90
CA ARG A 105 -5.50 13.86 -5.99
C ARG A 105 -6.84 13.14 -5.92
N MET A 106 -7.66 13.48 -4.93
CA MET A 106 -9.02 12.97 -4.82
C MET A 106 -9.88 13.51 -5.95
N THR A 107 -10.77 12.68 -6.48
CA THR A 107 -11.72 13.04 -7.52
C THR A 107 -13.09 12.45 -7.19
N GLY A 108 -14.17 13.11 -7.62
CA GLY A 108 -15.53 12.62 -7.37
C GLY A 108 -15.90 11.36 -8.16
N GLU A 109 -15.06 10.95 -9.11
CA GLU A 109 -15.28 9.74 -9.88
C GLU A 109 -14.82 8.51 -9.10
N LYS A 110 -15.76 7.61 -8.84
CA LYS A 110 -15.46 6.30 -8.26
C LYS A 110 -15.19 5.29 -9.35
N VAL A 111 -13.99 4.76 -9.39
CA VAL A 111 -13.66 3.60 -10.22
C VAL A 111 -14.16 2.35 -9.50
N THR A 112 -14.93 1.51 -10.21
CA THR A 112 -15.37 0.20 -9.71
C THR A 112 -15.42 -0.73 -10.92
N ARG A 113 -14.41 -1.59 -11.05
CA ARG A 113 -14.33 -2.54 -12.17
C ARG A 113 -13.57 -3.79 -11.79
N GLN A 114 -13.90 -4.88 -12.46
CA GLN A 114 -13.09 -6.09 -12.43
C GLN A 114 -11.91 -5.92 -13.39
N VAL A 115 -10.73 -6.29 -12.96
CA VAL A 115 -9.50 -6.18 -13.75
C VAL A 115 -8.74 -7.49 -13.79
N ASN A 116 -8.10 -7.74 -14.92
CA ASN A 116 -7.05 -8.74 -15.03
C ASN A 116 -5.71 -8.00 -15.03
N PHE A 117 -4.73 -8.55 -14.34
CA PHE A 117 -3.42 -7.91 -14.21
C PHE A 117 -2.29 -8.94 -14.06
N GLN A 118 -1.08 -8.48 -14.25
CA GLN A 118 0.15 -9.25 -14.05
C GLN A 118 1.03 -8.53 -13.04
N LEU A 119 1.52 -9.28 -12.05
CA LEU A 119 2.56 -8.76 -11.16
C LEU A 119 3.87 -8.60 -11.93
N LEU A 120 4.54 -7.48 -11.71
CA LEU A 120 5.83 -7.22 -12.31
C LEU A 120 6.98 -7.76 -11.44
N GLU A 121 8.16 -7.96 -12.03
CA GLU A 121 9.31 -8.51 -11.29
C GLU A 121 9.79 -7.64 -10.14
N SER A 122 9.50 -6.35 -10.18
CA SER A 122 9.74 -5.40 -9.10
C SER A 122 9.13 -5.85 -7.75
N CYS A 123 8.06 -6.64 -7.76
CA CYS A 123 7.45 -7.20 -6.55
C CYS A 123 8.35 -8.19 -5.79
N ARG A 124 9.32 -8.81 -6.46
CA ARG A 124 10.16 -9.86 -5.84
C ARG A 124 11.14 -9.33 -4.81
N THR A 125 11.46 -8.06 -4.87
CA THR A 125 12.43 -7.44 -3.97
C THR A 125 11.88 -7.13 -2.58
N VAL A 126 10.56 -7.17 -2.41
CA VAL A 126 9.87 -6.80 -1.16
C VAL A 126 9.83 -7.94 -0.14
N VAL A 127 9.91 -9.18 -0.61
CA VAL A 127 9.88 -10.34 0.32
C VAL A 127 11.21 -10.38 1.08
N PRO A 128 11.21 -10.25 2.43
CA PRO A 128 12.41 -10.41 3.22
C PRO A 128 13.01 -11.78 2.91
N GLN A 129 14.24 -11.80 2.44
CA GLN A 129 14.98 -13.06 2.33
C GLN A 129 15.33 -13.49 3.78
N GLY A 130 14.40 -14.23 4.41
CA GLY A 130 14.71 -14.88 5.66
C GLY A 130 15.92 -15.79 5.48
N ASN A 131 16.72 -15.97 6.54
CA ASN A 131 17.91 -16.82 6.60
C ASN A 131 17.65 -18.33 6.32
N SER A 132 16.55 -18.70 5.72
CA SER A 132 16.27 -20.05 5.24
C SER A 132 16.83 -20.19 3.83
N SER A 133 17.76 -21.12 3.68
CA SER A 133 18.51 -21.46 2.46
C SER A 133 17.67 -21.38 1.17
N PRO A 134 18.20 -20.81 0.07
CA PRO A 134 17.47 -20.50 -1.15
C PRO A 134 17.11 -21.71 -2.02
N SER A 135 17.11 -22.92 -1.49
CA SER A 135 17.09 -24.14 -2.30
C SER A 135 15.73 -24.53 -2.90
N ASN A 136 14.61 -23.90 -2.53
CA ASN A 136 13.28 -24.31 -3.01
C ASN A 136 12.49 -23.26 -3.80
N PHE A 137 13.01 -22.03 -3.97
CA PHE A 137 12.30 -21.00 -4.75
C PHE A 137 12.68 -20.93 -6.24
N ASN A 138 13.73 -21.67 -6.66
CA ASN A 138 14.22 -21.62 -8.04
C ASN A 138 13.32 -22.33 -9.07
N ASN A 139 12.26 -23.00 -8.64
CA ASN A 139 11.30 -23.67 -9.55
C ASN A 139 9.91 -23.02 -9.56
N GLN A 140 9.70 -21.86 -8.93
CA GLN A 140 8.44 -21.15 -9.15
C GLN A 140 8.51 -20.39 -10.47
N PRO A 141 7.45 -20.48 -11.31
CA PRO A 141 7.39 -19.72 -12.56
C PRO A 141 7.53 -18.23 -12.23
N SER A 142 8.19 -17.48 -13.11
CA SER A 142 8.39 -16.03 -12.92
C SER A 142 7.05 -15.34 -12.72
N ALA A 143 6.97 -14.38 -11.80
CA ALA A 143 5.73 -13.65 -11.50
C ALA A 143 5.09 -13.02 -12.75
N SER A 144 5.89 -12.74 -13.78
CA SER A 144 5.46 -12.23 -15.08
C SER A 144 4.51 -13.16 -15.88
N HIS A 145 4.29 -14.41 -15.43
CA HIS A 145 3.41 -15.37 -16.10
C HIS A 145 2.07 -15.59 -15.37
N PHE A 146 1.87 -14.99 -14.20
CA PHE A 146 0.59 -15.11 -13.51
C PHE A 146 -0.38 -14.01 -13.95
N GLN A 147 -1.42 -14.43 -14.69
CA GLN A 147 -2.60 -13.60 -14.85
C GLN A 147 -3.43 -13.70 -13.58
N LEU A 148 -3.65 -12.57 -12.94
CA LEU A 148 -4.44 -12.43 -11.74
C LEU A 148 -5.73 -11.68 -12.07
N LYS A 149 -6.77 -11.94 -11.29
CA LYS A 149 -8.03 -11.20 -11.35
C LYS A 149 -8.26 -10.50 -10.02
N GLY A 150 -8.77 -9.29 -10.09
CA GLY A 150 -9.11 -8.50 -8.92
C GLY A 150 -10.17 -7.47 -9.22
N TYR A 151 -10.45 -6.67 -8.22
CA TYR A 151 -11.31 -5.50 -8.34
C TYR A 151 -10.46 -4.25 -8.13
N GLU A 152 -10.65 -3.28 -9.00
CA GLU A 152 -10.16 -1.92 -8.83
C GLU A 152 -11.31 -1.09 -8.28
N ILE A 153 -11.19 -0.64 -7.03
CA ILE A 153 -12.21 0.15 -6.33
C ILE A 153 -11.50 1.26 -5.58
N HIS A 154 -11.55 2.46 -6.12
CA HIS A 154 -10.98 3.64 -5.49
C HIS A 154 -11.62 4.93 -5.97
N MET A 155 -11.39 6.00 -5.25
CA MET A 155 -11.56 7.39 -5.67
C MET A 155 -10.17 8.04 -5.75
N GLY A 156 -10.06 9.07 -6.58
CA GLY A 156 -8.80 9.77 -6.78
C GLY A 156 -7.85 9.09 -7.75
N SER A 157 -6.84 9.84 -8.12
CA SER A 157 -5.75 9.43 -9.02
C SER A 157 -4.42 9.59 -8.31
N THR A 158 -3.61 8.55 -8.33
CA THR A 158 -2.25 8.54 -7.75
C THR A 158 -1.22 8.44 -8.86
N VAL A 159 -0.29 9.37 -8.88
CA VAL A 159 0.75 9.45 -9.91
C VAL A 159 2.14 9.62 -9.26
N PRO A 160 3.21 9.12 -9.90
CA PRO A 160 4.57 9.40 -9.45
C PRO A 160 4.86 10.90 -9.46
N VAL A 161 5.60 11.35 -8.46
CA VAL A 161 6.14 12.72 -8.44
C VAL A 161 7.20 12.85 -9.52
N GLU A 162 7.23 13.99 -10.22
CA GLU A 162 8.16 14.25 -11.30
C GLU A 162 9.62 14.04 -10.87
N GLY A 163 10.37 13.30 -11.67
CA GLY A 163 11.78 12.98 -11.40
C GLY A 163 12.01 11.90 -10.34
N ALA A 164 10.95 11.33 -9.77
CA ALA A 164 11.08 10.29 -8.78
C ALA A 164 11.24 8.89 -9.41
N SER A 165 12.04 8.04 -8.77
CA SER A 165 12.20 6.64 -9.16
C SER A 165 11.29 5.77 -8.32
N ALA A 166 10.24 5.22 -8.94
CA ALA A 166 9.39 4.19 -8.37
C ALA A 166 9.13 3.12 -9.43
N SER A 167 9.18 1.87 -9.03
CA SER A 167 8.89 0.76 -9.93
C SER A 167 7.40 0.42 -9.85
N PRO A 168 6.71 0.21 -10.98
CA PRO A 168 5.32 -0.21 -10.93
C PRO A 168 5.20 -1.62 -10.34
N LEU A 169 4.13 -1.84 -9.56
CA LEU A 169 3.85 -3.10 -8.88
C LEU A 169 3.23 -4.11 -9.84
N ASN A 170 2.25 -3.66 -10.61
CA ASN A 170 1.52 -4.51 -11.54
C ASN A 170 1.20 -3.78 -12.86
N ARG A 171 0.75 -4.57 -13.84
CA ARG A 171 0.28 -4.07 -15.13
C ARG A 171 -1.09 -4.65 -15.45
N LEU A 172 -2.04 -3.78 -15.71
CA LEU A 172 -3.39 -4.13 -16.14
C LEU A 172 -3.40 -4.59 -17.61
N GLU A 173 -4.43 -5.32 -18.02
CA GLU A 173 -4.62 -5.71 -19.43
C GLU A 173 -4.70 -4.51 -20.39
N SER A 174 -5.12 -3.35 -19.89
CA SER A 174 -5.09 -2.09 -20.64
C SER A 174 -3.68 -1.62 -21.00
N GLY A 175 -2.63 -2.24 -20.42
CA GLY A 175 -1.24 -1.80 -20.49
C GLY A 175 -0.86 -0.76 -19.44
N GLN A 176 -1.82 -0.21 -18.70
CA GLN A 176 -1.58 0.73 -17.61
C GLN A 176 -0.89 0.05 -16.43
N CYS A 177 0.11 0.71 -15.85
CA CYS A 177 0.71 0.28 -14.59
C CYS A 177 -0.14 0.78 -13.41
N ASP A 178 -0.22 -0.05 -12.36
CA ASP A 178 -0.94 0.28 -11.14
C ASP A 178 -0.16 -0.17 -9.90
N GLY A 179 -0.26 0.64 -8.84
CA GLY A 179 0.57 0.47 -7.66
C GLY A 179 2.04 0.75 -7.93
N TYR A 180 2.76 1.16 -6.91
CA TYR A 180 4.20 1.44 -6.98
C TYR A 180 4.93 0.83 -5.80
N ILE A 181 6.19 0.52 -6.04
CA ILE A 181 7.07 -0.10 -5.06
C ILE A 181 8.40 0.66 -4.99
N VAL A 182 8.87 0.89 -3.79
CA VAL A 182 10.21 1.41 -3.51
C VAL A 182 10.76 0.61 -2.33
N ASP A 183 11.90 -0.02 -2.51
CA ASP A 183 12.54 -0.86 -1.50
C ASP A 183 11.57 -1.90 -0.89
N ARG A 184 11.12 -1.70 0.35
CA ARG A 184 10.19 -2.57 1.08
C ARG A 184 8.78 -1.98 1.23
N THR A 185 8.42 -1.04 0.36
CA THR A 185 7.18 -0.27 0.44
C THR A 185 6.37 -0.43 -0.84
N CYS A 186 5.13 -0.84 -0.73
CA CYS A 186 4.18 -0.91 -1.84
C CYS A 186 2.73 -0.65 -1.40
#